data_36980776abcad573ed10543fcfd68159
#
_entry.id   36980776abcad573ed10543fcfd68159
#
_cell.length_a   1.000
_cell.length_b   1.000
_cell.length_c   1.000
_cell.angle_alpha   90.00
_cell.angle_beta   90.00
_cell.angle_gamma   90.00
#
_symmetry.space_group_name_H-M   'P 1'
#
loop_
_entity.id
_entity.type
_entity.pdbx_description
1 polymer ?
#
loop_
_entity_poly.entity_id
_entity_poly.type
_entity_poly.pdbx_seq_one_letter_code
_entity_poly.pdbx_strand_id
1 'polypeptide(L)'
;DSTGMPFDYIIENSIDAGATVIEVEVYQGGIERIVITDDGCGMDHEDAHLAFMRHATSKMHSEEELFNIQTMGFRGEALPSIASVAQVELQTSNGEEGTLLRYNYGSLDVDEKCNCPRGTKLDVSGLFIKTPARFKHLKSTSYEFSVIADLMNKMALSHPGIRFQLSH
;
A
#
# COMPACT_ATOMS: atom_id res chain seq x y z
N ASP A 1 11.40 4.70 -8.78
CA ASP A 1 10.19 3.96 -9.00
C ASP A 1 9.51 4.45 -10.27
N SER A 2 9.58 3.64 -11.34
CA SER A 2 9.08 4.07 -12.65
C SER A 2 7.56 4.04 -12.76
N THR A 3 6.87 3.29 -11.92
CA THR A 3 5.40 3.29 -11.89
C THR A 3 4.84 4.54 -11.22
N GLY A 4 5.64 5.23 -10.43
CA GLY A 4 5.20 6.35 -9.62
C GLY A 4 4.41 5.93 -8.39
N MET A 5 4.31 4.63 -8.11
CA MET A 5 3.65 4.12 -6.93
C MET A 5 4.66 4.01 -5.79
N PRO A 6 4.34 4.51 -4.59
CA PRO A 6 5.26 4.40 -3.45
C PRO A 6 5.24 2.98 -2.86
N PHE A 7 5.63 2.02 -3.68
CA PHE A 7 5.58 0.60 -3.35
C PHE A 7 6.42 0.26 -2.13
N ASP A 8 7.61 0.85 -2.03
CA ASP A 8 8.53 0.63 -0.91
C ASP A 8 7.91 1.06 0.41
N TYR A 9 7.16 2.17 0.43
CA TYR A 9 6.49 2.63 1.65
C TYR A 9 5.37 1.70 2.07
N ILE A 10 4.67 1.10 1.11
CA ILE A 10 3.61 0.14 1.42
C ILE A 10 4.21 -1.12 2.02
N ILE A 11 5.31 -1.62 1.47
CA ILE A 11 6.01 -2.78 2.02
C ILE A 11 6.54 -2.47 3.42
N GLU A 12 7.11 -1.29 3.62
CA GLU A 12 7.57 -0.87 4.95
C GLU A 12 6.44 -0.81 5.97
N ASN A 13 5.25 -0.40 5.56
CA ASN A 13 4.08 -0.42 6.43
C ASN A 13 3.75 -1.83 6.90
N SER A 14 3.84 -2.81 6.01
CA SER A 14 3.65 -4.22 6.36
C SER A 14 4.70 -4.70 7.33
N ILE A 15 5.95 -4.32 7.14
CA ILE A 15 7.04 -4.65 8.03
C ILE A 15 6.79 -4.04 9.42
N ASP A 16 6.40 -2.77 9.47
CA ASP A 16 6.12 -2.06 10.71
C ASP A 16 4.93 -2.67 11.46
N ALA A 17 3.99 -3.27 10.74
CA ALA A 17 2.85 -3.97 11.33
C ALA A 17 3.23 -5.34 11.92
N GLY A 18 4.49 -5.71 11.86
CA GLY A 18 4.96 -6.97 12.42
C GLY A 18 4.65 -8.19 11.55
N ALA A 19 4.49 -8.00 10.26
CA ALA A 19 4.21 -9.09 9.35
C ALA A 19 5.34 -10.12 9.34
N THR A 20 4.98 -11.40 9.27
CA THR A 20 5.94 -12.49 9.08
C THR A 20 5.93 -12.97 7.64
N VAL A 21 4.85 -12.72 6.91
CA VAL A 21 4.72 -13.05 5.49
C VAL A 21 4.17 -11.84 4.76
N ILE A 22 4.82 -11.47 3.67
CA ILE A 22 4.36 -10.41 2.78
C ILE A 22 4.29 -10.99 1.38
N GLU A 23 3.09 -11.01 0.80
CA GLU A 23 2.84 -11.52 -0.53
C GLU A 23 2.51 -10.38 -1.47
N VAL A 24 3.13 -10.37 -2.64
CA VAL A 24 2.85 -9.37 -3.67
C VAL A 24 2.49 -10.11 -4.96
N GLU A 25 1.32 -9.78 -5.50
CA GLU A 25 0.88 -10.27 -6.80
C GLU A 25 0.85 -9.09 -7.75
N VAL A 26 1.46 -9.23 -8.91
CA VAL A 26 1.48 -8.19 -9.91
C VAL A 26 0.88 -8.68 -11.21
N TYR A 27 0.15 -7.80 -11.90
CA TYR A 27 -0.47 -8.07 -13.17
C TYR A 27 0.08 -7.07 -14.18
N GLN A 28 0.55 -7.55 -15.32
CA GLN A 28 1.21 -6.71 -16.34
C GLN A 28 2.34 -5.89 -15.74
N GLY A 29 3.22 -6.57 -14.98
CA GLY A 29 4.38 -5.93 -14.36
C GLY A 29 4.03 -4.90 -13.28
N GLY A 30 2.78 -4.89 -12.81
CA GLY A 30 2.30 -3.89 -11.86
C GLY A 30 1.61 -2.70 -12.51
N ILE A 31 1.58 -2.66 -13.83
CA ILE A 31 0.92 -1.56 -14.56
C ILE A 31 -0.59 -1.66 -14.43
N GLU A 32 -1.12 -2.86 -14.54
CA GLU A 32 -2.56 -3.08 -14.48
C GLU A 32 -3.06 -3.17 -13.03
N ARG A 33 -2.37 -3.94 -12.20
CA ARG A 33 -2.85 -4.21 -10.84
C ARG A 33 -1.71 -4.72 -9.98
N ILE A 34 -1.72 -4.33 -8.72
CA ILE A 34 -0.79 -4.82 -7.70
C ILE A 34 -1.62 -5.17 -6.46
N VAL A 35 -1.42 -6.35 -5.91
CA VAL A 35 -2.07 -6.79 -4.68
C VAL A 35 -0.99 -7.11 -3.66
N ILE A 36 -1.05 -6.48 -2.49
CA ILE A 36 -0.08 -6.68 -1.41
C ILE A 36 -0.84 -7.20 -0.20
N THR A 37 -0.46 -8.37 0.28
CA THR A 37 -1.11 -9.01 1.42
C THR A 37 -0.07 -9.29 2.50
N ASP A 38 -0.39 -8.94 3.75
CA ASP A 38 0.45 -9.26 4.89
C ASP A 38 -0.36 -9.84 6.03
N ASP A 39 0.32 -10.51 6.95
CA ASP A 39 -0.26 -11.12 8.14
C ASP A 39 0.08 -10.34 9.41
N GLY A 40 0.32 -9.04 9.27
CA GLY A 40 0.65 -8.17 10.40
C GLY A 40 -0.52 -7.92 11.34
N CYS A 41 -0.37 -6.92 12.19
CA CYS A 41 -1.38 -6.63 13.23
C CYS A 41 -2.69 -6.08 12.66
N GLY A 42 -2.71 -5.63 11.43
CA GLY A 42 -3.91 -5.05 10.82
C GLY A 42 -4.34 -3.75 11.49
N MET A 43 -5.53 -3.32 11.13
CA MET A 43 -6.10 -2.06 11.62
C MET A 43 -7.56 -2.26 12.00
N ASP A 44 -8.03 -1.48 12.99
CA ASP A 44 -9.47 -1.39 13.24
C ASP A 44 -10.10 -0.42 12.21
N HIS A 45 -11.40 -0.25 12.29
CA HIS A 45 -12.14 0.59 11.34
C HIS A 45 -11.65 2.03 11.34
N GLU A 46 -11.43 2.60 12.51
CA GLU A 46 -10.98 3.98 12.63
C GLU A 46 -9.58 4.17 12.03
N ASP A 47 -8.67 3.27 12.37
CA ASP A 47 -7.30 3.33 11.84
C ASP A 47 -7.28 3.14 10.32
N ALA A 48 -8.13 2.26 9.80
CA ALA A 48 -8.24 2.05 8.36
C ALA A 48 -8.67 3.33 7.64
N HIS A 49 -9.64 4.06 8.19
CA HIS A 49 -10.05 5.35 7.65
C HIS A 49 -8.93 6.38 7.73
N LEU A 50 -8.24 6.43 8.87
CA LEU A 50 -7.14 7.37 9.06
C LEU A 50 -6.00 7.13 8.07
N ALA A 51 -5.78 5.88 7.69
CA ALA A 51 -4.72 5.55 6.74
C ALA A 51 -4.90 6.22 5.38
N PHE A 52 -6.14 6.53 5.00
CA PHE A 52 -6.45 7.19 3.73
C PHE A 52 -6.65 8.69 3.85
N MET A 53 -6.53 9.25 5.04
CA MET A 53 -6.73 10.69 5.22
C MET A 53 -5.45 11.45 4.95
N ARG A 54 -5.48 12.34 3.96
CA ARG A 54 -4.39 13.26 3.71
C ARG A 54 -4.28 14.20 4.91
N HIS A 55 -3.09 14.40 5.39
CA HIS A 55 -2.84 15.22 6.58
C HIS A 55 -3.44 14.64 7.86
N ALA A 56 -3.66 13.32 7.92
CA ALA A 56 -4.04 12.67 9.18
C ALA A 56 -3.02 13.01 10.26
N THR A 57 -1.77 13.15 9.87
CA THR A 57 -0.67 13.51 10.74
C THR A 57 -0.64 14.99 11.08
N SER A 58 -1.36 15.83 10.35
CA SER A 58 -1.41 17.27 10.65
C SER A 58 -2.11 17.59 11.95
N LYS A 59 -2.81 16.61 12.52
CA LYS A 59 -3.44 16.74 13.85
C LYS A 59 -2.46 16.47 14.97
N MET A 60 -1.26 16.05 14.66
CA MET A 60 -0.20 15.88 15.63
C MET A 60 0.24 17.24 16.16
N HIS A 61 0.46 17.32 17.44
CA HIS A 61 0.68 18.60 18.12
C HIS A 61 2.09 18.76 18.65
N SER A 62 2.99 17.82 18.41
CA SER A 62 4.37 17.93 18.87
C SER A 62 5.34 18.07 17.70
N GLU A 63 6.40 18.81 17.94
CA GLU A 63 7.47 18.95 16.94
C GLU A 63 8.14 17.61 16.65
N GLU A 64 8.20 16.76 17.64
CA GLU A 64 8.77 15.42 17.49
C GLU A 64 7.96 14.58 16.50
N GLU A 65 6.63 14.64 16.59
CA GLU A 65 5.78 13.95 15.66
C GLU A 65 5.91 14.49 14.24
N LEU A 66 6.00 15.81 14.09
CA LEU A 66 6.25 16.43 12.80
C LEU A 66 7.59 16.02 12.23
N PHE A 67 8.61 15.95 13.06
CA PHE A 67 9.93 15.50 12.64
C PHE A 67 9.87 14.05 12.14
N ASN A 68 9.18 13.17 12.86
CA ASN A 68 9.03 11.78 12.48
C ASN A 68 8.34 11.64 11.12
N ILE A 69 7.32 12.46 10.85
CA ILE A 69 6.65 12.46 9.56
C ILE A 69 7.64 12.82 8.44
N GLN A 70 8.44 13.83 8.65
CA GLN A 70 9.42 14.26 7.65
C GLN A 70 10.50 13.22 7.41
N THR A 71 10.99 12.58 8.47
CA THR A 71 12.04 11.57 8.36
C THR A 71 11.52 10.24 7.81
N MET A 72 10.26 9.92 8.07
CA MET A 72 9.62 8.71 7.55
C MET A 72 9.07 8.92 6.15
N GLY A 73 9.29 10.09 5.57
CA GLY A 73 8.92 10.39 4.21
C GLY A 73 7.41 10.40 4.01
N PHE A 74 6.95 9.75 2.96
CA PHE A 74 5.56 9.80 2.55
C PHE A 74 4.71 8.67 3.14
N ARG A 75 5.17 7.99 4.18
CA ARG A 75 4.42 6.89 4.78
C ARG A 75 3.00 7.29 5.13
N GLY A 76 2.84 8.45 5.78
CA GLY A 76 1.52 8.93 6.18
C GLY A 76 0.66 9.37 5.02
N GLU A 77 1.21 9.49 3.82
CA GLU A 77 0.48 9.96 2.65
C GLU A 77 0.51 9.02 1.45
N ALA A 78 1.14 7.85 1.59
CA ALA A 78 1.23 6.91 0.48
C ALA A 78 -0.16 6.45 0.03
N LEU A 79 -1.00 6.01 0.95
CA LEU A 79 -2.34 5.54 0.60
C LEU A 79 -3.25 6.65 0.08
N PRO A 80 -3.33 7.83 0.70
CA PRO A 80 -4.16 8.88 0.12
C PRO A 80 -3.70 9.32 -1.25
N SER A 81 -2.40 9.34 -1.51
CA SER A 81 -1.87 9.70 -2.83
C SER A 81 -2.27 8.67 -3.88
N ILE A 82 -2.12 7.39 -3.57
CA ILE A 82 -2.53 6.32 -4.49
C ILE A 82 -4.03 6.35 -4.70
N ALA A 83 -4.81 6.47 -3.64
CA ALA A 83 -6.27 6.45 -3.71
C ALA A 83 -6.83 7.58 -4.56
N SER A 84 -6.11 8.71 -4.66
CA SER A 84 -6.56 9.84 -5.47
C SER A 84 -6.44 9.59 -6.97
N VAL A 85 -5.55 8.68 -7.40
CA VAL A 85 -5.26 8.46 -8.82
C VAL A 85 -5.52 7.02 -9.28
N ALA A 86 -6.07 6.19 -8.42
CA ALA A 86 -6.29 4.77 -8.72
C ALA A 86 -7.56 4.26 -8.05
N GLN A 87 -7.90 3.02 -8.36
CA GLN A 87 -8.90 2.27 -7.62
C GLN A 87 -8.17 1.46 -6.56
N VAL A 88 -8.53 1.65 -5.30
CA VAL A 88 -7.86 1.01 -4.17
C VAL A 88 -8.88 0.31 -3.30
N GLU A 89 -8.64 -0.95 -3.02
CA GLU A 89 -9.45 -1.71 -2.08
C GLU A 89 -8.57 -2.17 -0.93
N LEU A 90 -8.96 -1.84 0.29
CA LEU A 90 -8.27 -2.23 1.51
C LEU A 90 -9.16 -3.18 2.29
N GLN A 91 -8.64 -4.37 2.59
CA GLN A 91 -9.24 -5.28 3.56
C GLN A 91 -8.25 -5.42 4.71
N THR A 92 -8.71 -5.17 5.91
CA THR A 92 -7.83 -5.25 7.08
C THR A 92 -8.60 -5.74 8.30
N SER A 93 -7.90 -6.47 9.15
CA SER A 93 -8.47 -6.96 10.41
C SER A 93 -7.39 -6.93 11.48
N ASN A 94 -7.79 -6.50 12.67
CA ASN A 94 -6.91 -6.55 13.85
C ASN A 94 -7.06 -7.86 14.64
N GLY A 95 -7.81 -8.82 14.10
CA GLY A 95 -8.13 -10.07 14.75
C GLY A 95 -9.48 -10.06 15.45
N GLU A 96 -10.07 -8.91 15.67
CA GLU A 96 -11.38 -8.75 16.32
C GLU A 96 -12.43 -8.27 15.32
N GLU A 97 -12.10 -7.30 14.49
CA GLU A 97 -13.02 -6.81 13.48
C GLU A 97 -12.31 -6.68 12.14
N GLY A 98 -13.04 -6.88 11.06
CA GLY A 98 -12.56 -6.70 9.71
C GLY A 98 -13.27 -5.55 9.02
N THR A 99 -12.54 -4.81 8.20
CA THR A 99 -13.04 -3.63 7.50
C THR A 99 -12.66 -3.73 6.02
N LEU A 100 -13.63 -3.39 5.16
CA LEU A 100 -13.42 -3.26 3.73
C LEU A 100 -13.68 -1.81 3.34
N LEU A 101 -12.67 -1.16 2.79
CA LEU A 101 -12.79 0.19 2.23
C LEU A 101 -12.42 0.12 0.76
N ARG A 102 -13.22 0.78 -0.08
CA ARG A 102 -12.90 0.90 -1.51
C ARG A 102 -12.96 2.37 -1.91
N TYR A 103 -11.85 2.85 -2.44
CA TYR A 103 -11.74 4.19 -2.99
C TYR A 103 -11.65 4.10 -4.50
N ASN A 104 -12.34 5.00 -5.18
CA ASN A 104 -12.36 5.08 -6.63
C ASN A 104 -11.96 6.50 -7.02
N TYR A 105 -10.68 6.69 -7.33
CA TYR A 105 -10.12 7.99 -7.71
C TYR A 105 -10.49 9.09 -6.71
N GLY A 106 -10.26 8.79 -5.44
CA GLY A 106 -10.48 9.73 -4.35
C GLY A 106 -11.83 9.67 -3.67
N SER A 107 -12.80 8.96 -4.25
CA SER A 107 -14.14 8.82 -3.67
C SER A 107 -14.27 7.51 -2.92
N LEU A 108 -14.72 7.59 -1.67
CA LEU A 108 -14.99 6.40 -0.88
C LEU A 108 -16.32 5.80 -1.33
N ASP A 109 -16.26 4.67 -2.01
CA ASP A 109 -17.43 4.00 -2.55
C ASP A 109 -17.98 2.92 -1.64
N VAL A 110 -17.10 2.23 -0.91
CA VAL A 110 -17.50 1.13 -0.03
C VAL A 110 -16.82 1.30 1.31
N ASP A 111 -17.60 1.16 2.36
CA ASP A 111 -17.13 1.18 3.74
C ASP A 111 -18.03 0.22 4.51
N GLU A 112 -17.54 -1.00 4.71
CA GLU A 112 -18.35 -2.01 5.36
C GLU A 112 -17.50 -2.96 6.18
N LYS A 113 -18.14 -3.73 7.03
CA LYS A 113 -17.49 -4.79 7.76
C LYS A 113 -17.23 -5.95 6.81
N CYS A 114 -16.12 -6.64 7.00
CA CYS A 114 -15.84 -7.84 6.24
C CYS A 114 -15.24 -8.91 7.14
N ASN A 115 -15.34 -10.14 6.68
CA ASN A 115 -14.76 -11.27 7.37
C ASN A 115 -13.46 -11.65 6.68
N CYS A 116 -12.35 -11.16 7.21
CA CYS A 116 -11.04 -11.38 6.63
C CYS A 116 -10.05 -11.77 7.74
N PRO A 117 -8.94 -12.43 7.37
CA PRO A 117 -7.94 -12.82 8.37
C PRO A 117 -7.22 -11.58 8.93
N ARG A 118 -6.63 -11.75 10.11
CA ARG A 118 -5.80 -10.72 10.69
C ARG A 118 -4.69 -10.34 9.72
N GLY A 119 -4.50 -9.05 9.51
CA GLY A 119 -3.53 -8.52 8.58
C GLY A 119 -4.15 -7.50 7.65
N THR A 120 -3.49 -7.25 6.54
CA THR A 120 -3.93 -6.23 5.58
C THR A 120 -3.73 -6.71 4.15
N LYS A 121 -4.73 -6.48 3.31
CA LYS A 121 -4.66 -6.72 1.87
C LYS A 121 -4.98 -5.42 1.15
N LEU A 122 -4.04 -4.96 0.35
CA LEU A 122 -4.19 -3.74 -0.45
C LEU A 122 -4.19 -4.11 -1.92
N ASP A 123 -5.25 -3.75 -2.63
CA ASP A 123 -5.44 -4.06 -4.05
C ASP A 123 -5.53 -2.75 -4.81
N VAL A 124 -4.54 -2.47 -5.64
CA VAL A 124 -4.44 -1.24 -6.41
C VAL A 124 -4.54 -1.55 -7.89
N SER A 125 -5.48 -0.88 -8.57
CA SER A 125 -5.67 -1.05 -10.02
C SER A 125 -6.04 0.28 -10.65
N GLY A 126 -5.98 0.33 -11.98
CA GLY A 126 -6.41 1.50 -12.73
C GLY A 126 -5.58 2.75 -12.50
N LEU A 127 -4.32 2.58 -12.09
CA LEU A 127 -3.46 3.70 -11.66
C LEU A 127 -3.28 4.77 -12.73
N PHE A 128 -3.22 4.40 -14.00
CA PHE A 128 -2.92 5.36 -15.06
C PHE A 128 -4.11 5.65 -15.99
N ILE A 129 -5.30 5.15 -15.67
CA ILE A 129 -6.46 5.35 -16.53
C ILE A 129 -6.78 6.85 -16.71
N LYS A 130 -6.67 7.61 -15.61
CA LYS A 130 -6.94 9.04 -15.63
C LYS A 130 -5.70 9.92 -15.79
N THR A 131 -4.54 9.29 -16.06
CA THR A 131 -3.29 10.01 -16.29
C THR A 131 -2.53 9.40 -17.45
N PRO A 132 -3.09 9.50 -18.69
CA PRO A 132 -2.50 8.82 -19.84
C PRO A 132 -1.09 9.31 -20.20
N ALA A 133 -0.78 10.56 -19.93
CA ALA A 133 0.56 11.07 -20.17
C ALA A 133 1.61 10.34 -19.34
N ARG A 134 1.24 10.02 -18.10
CA ARG A 134 2.12 9.29 -17.19
C ARG A 134 2.27 7.83 -17.61
N PHE A 135 1.20 7.24 -18.12
CA PHE A 135 1.22 5.88 -18.67
C PHE A 135 2.23 5.76 -19.82
N LYS A 136 2.32 6.79 -20.66
CA LYS A 136 3.26 6.79 -21.80
C LYS A 136 4.72 6.75 -21.38
N HIS A 137 5.04 7.10 -20.16
CA HIS A 137 6.41 7.09 -19.66
C HIS A 137 6.81 5.78 -19.04
N LEU A 138 5.89 4.82 -18.95
CA LEU A 138 6.20 3.51 -18.40
C LEU A 138 7.06 2.71 -19.36
N LYS A 139 7.91 1.89 -18.79
CA LYS A 139 8.72 0.94 -19.54
C LYS A 139 7.88 -0.31 -19.86
N SER A 140 8.53 -1.34 -20.40
CA SER A 140 7.85 -2.62 -20.66
C SER A 140 7.38 -3.27 -19.36
N THR A 141 6.43 -4.20 -19.48
CA THR A 141 5.95 -4.95 -18.30
C THR A 141 7.08 -5.74 -17.65
N SER A 142 8.00 -6.27 -18.43
CA SER A 142 9.17 -6.98 -17.90
C SER A 142 10.07 -6.06 -17.08
N TYR A 143 10.27 -4.84 -17.53
CA TYR A 143 11.07 -3.87 -16.82
C TYR A 143 10.39 -3.45 -15.51
N GLU A 144 9.09 -3.15 -15.55
CA GLU A 144 8.36 -2.76 -14.36
C GLU A 144 8.34 -3.87 -13.32
N PHE A 145 8.18 -5.12 -13.78
CA PHE A 145 8.25 -6.26 -12.89
C PHE A 145 9.63 -6.38 -12.25
N SER A 146 10.70 -6.17 -13.02
CA SER A 146 12.06 -6.28 -12.48
C SER A 146 12.35 -5.23 -11.41
N VAL A 147 11.78 -4.04 -11.54
CA VAL A 147 11.91 -2.98 -10.52
C VAL A 147 11.30 -3.45 -9.20
N ILE A 148 10.10 -4.03 -9.27
CA ILE A 148 9.42 -4.56 -8.08
C ILE A 148 10.21 -5.71 -7.48
N ALA A 149 10.68 -6.65 -8.31
CA ALA A 149 11.45 -7.80 -7.85
C ALA A 149 12.75 -7.37 -7.17
N ASP A 150 13.46 -6.40 -7.73
CA ASP A 150 14.69 -5.88 -7.13
C ASP A 150 14.43 -5.24 -5.77
N LEU A 151 13.35 -4.47 -5.66
CA LEU A 151 12.99 -3.85 -4.39
C LEU A 151 12.66 -4.90 -3.34
N MET A 152 11.88 -5.92 -3.71
CA MET A 152 11.53 -6.99 -2.78
C MET A 152 12.77 -7.78 -2.36
N ASN A 153 13.70 -8.02 -3.25
CA ASN A 153 14.95 -8.68 -2.91
C ASN A 153 15.75 -7.90 -1.87
N LYS A 154 15.82 -6.58 -2.04
CA LYS A 154 16.51 -5.72 -1.07
C LYS A 154 15.82 -5.76 0.29
N MET A 155 14.49 -5.72 0.31
CA MET A 155 13.73 -5.80 1.55
C MET A 155 13.92 -7.15 2.23
N ALA A 156 13.91 -8.24 1.46
CA ALA A 156 14.11 -9.58 1.99
C ALA A 156 15.49 -9.75 2.62
N LEU A 157 16.52 -9.19 1.99
CA LEU A 157 17.87 -9.24 2.54
C LEU A 157 18.00 -8.45 3.84
N SER A 158 17.28 -7.34 3.95
CA SER A 158 17.30 -6.50 5.14
C SER A 158 16.45 -7.06 6.28
N HIS A 159 15.51 -7.96 5.98
CA HIS A 159 14.55 -8.47 6.95
C HIS A 159 14.47 -10.00 6.87
N PRO A 160 15.53 -10.71 7.30
CA PRO A 160 15.59 -12.16 7.13
C PRO A 160 14.52 -12.94 7.90
N GLY A 161 13.88 -12.31 8.88
CA GLY A 161 12.77 -12.93 9.62
C GLY A 161 11.41 -12.87 8.91
N ILE A 162 11.35 -12.22 7.76
CA ILE A 162 10.11 -12.05 7.02
C ILE A 162 10.18 -12.85 5.72
N ARG A 163 9.11 -13.58 5.42
CA ARG A 163 8.99 -14.32 4.17
C ARG A 163 8.35 -13.42 3.12
N PHE A 164 9.05 -13.18 2.03
CA PHE A 164 8.55 -12.38 0.91
C PHE A 164 8.20 -13.31 -0.24
N GLN A 165 7.04 -13.13 -0.83
CA GLN A 165 6.58 -13.89 -1.99
C GLN A 165 6.14 -12.92 -3.07
N LEU A 166 6.62 -13.14 -4.30
CA LEU A 166 6.25 -12.34 -5.47
C LEU A 166 5.71 -13.29 -6.53
N SER A 167 4.54 -12.97 -7.06
CA SER A 167 3.93 -13.72 -8.15
C SER A 167 3.38 -12.79 -9.23
N HIS A 168 3.20 -13.34 -10.41
CA HIS A 168 2.64 -12.57 -11.53
C HIS A 168 1.77 -13.45 -12.42
#